data_bbff76c41cdbeb7127029baeabc998fa
#
_entry.id   bbff76c41cdbeb7127029baeabc998fa
#
_cell.length_a   1.000
_cell.length_b   1.000
_cell.length_c   1.000
_cell.angle_alpha   90.00
_cell.angle_beta   90.00
_cell.angle_gamma   90.00
#
_symmetry.space_group_name_H-M   'P 1'
#
loop_
_entity.id
_entity.type
_entity.pdbx_description
1 polymer ?
#
loop_
_entity_poly.entity_id
_entity_poly.type
_entity_poly.pdbx_seq_one_letter_code
_entity_poly.pdbx_strand_id
1 'polypeptide(L)'
;EHVVVNALDSPKTKETIKIAFSISQAFSSSKLTLVEEISASKVAVQVDDDLTLKKATLKKERLTKEEKNRVEDVVKNLPKEIQGDITWKTQSIFGKRGYSIGHYAKVVRADLLIMNSKEKYSFINRLFAKDLEHILAEIPTDVLIVKNKKNG
;
A
#
# COMPACT_ATOMS: atom_id res chain seq x y z
N GLU A 1 -4.37 3.23 -17.09
CA GLU A 1 -4.60 2.23 -16.04
C GLU A 1 -3.89 2.64 -14.74
N HIS A 2 -4.46 2.28 -13.61
CA HIS A 2 -3.92 2.63 -12.30
C HIS A 2 -3.61 1.36 -11.49
N VAL A 3 -2.33 1.15 -11.21
CA VAL A 3 -1.85 0.07 -10.35
C VAL A 3 -1.55 0.62 -8.97
N VAL A 4 -2.08 -0.02 -7.95
CA VAL A 4 -1.82 0.27 -6.53
C VAL A 4 -1.09 -0.91 -5.92
N VAL A 5 -0.01 -0.66 -5.19
CA VAL A 5 0.72 -1.68 -4.46
C VAL A 5 0.80 -1.33 -2.97
N ASN A 6 0.58 -2.32 -2.13
CA ASN A 6 0.76 -2.15 -0.69
C ASN A 6 2.25 -2.28 -0.33
N ALA A 7 2.87 -1.15 -0.03
CA ALA A 7 4.30 -1.02 0.27
C ALA A 7 4.55 -1.04 1.79
N LEU A 8 4.10 -2.10 2.46
CA LEU A 8 4.31 -2.26 3.90
C LEU A 8 5.80 -2.38 4.26
N ASP A 9 6.14 -2.00 5.48
CA ASP A 9 7.46 -2.24 6.05
C ASP A 9 7.66 -3.74 6.34
N SER A 10 8.21 -4.44 5.37
CA SER A 10 8.42 -5.88 5.38
C SER A 10 9.61 -6.24 4.49
N PRO A 11 10.40 -7.28 4.85
CA PRO A 11 11.47 -7.77 3.98
C PRO A 11 11.02 -8.18 2.58
N LYS A 12 9.73 -8.48 2.43
CA LYS A 12 9.12 -8.90 1.15
C LYS A 12 8.67 -7.74 0.26
N THR A 13 8.64 -6.54 0.77
CA THR A 13 8.13 -5.35 0.07
C THR A 13 8.94 -5.03 -1.18
N LYS A 14 10.26 -5.23 -1.14
CA LYS A 14 11.12 -5.02 -2.30
C LYS A 14 10.70 -5.86 -3.50
N GLU A 15 10.44 -7.15 -3.30
CA GLU A 15 9.98 -8.04 -4.37
C GLU A 15 8.58 -7.67 -4.87
N THR A 16 7.70 -7.29 -3.96
CA THR A 16 6.35 -6.84 -4.30
C THR A 16 6.38 -5.57 -5.15
N ILE A 17 7.20 -4.60 -4.79
CA ILE A 17 7.39 -3.35 -5.56
C ILE A 17 8.01 -3.65 -6.93
N LYS A 18 9.03 -4.50 -6.97
CA LYS A 18 9.67 -4.93 -8.22
C LYS A 18 8.65 -5.54 -9.21
N ILE A 19 7.80 -6.43 -8.72
CA ILE A 19 6.72 -7.03 -9.52
C ILE A 19 5.73 -5.97 -9.98
N ALA A 20 5.37 -5.01 -9.12
CA ALA A 20 4.47 -3.92 -9.48
C ALA A 20 5.02 -3.07 -10.63
N PHE A 21 6.29 -2.73 -10.61
CA PHE A 21 6.96 -2.03 -11.72
C PHE A 21 6.96 -2.85 -13.00
N SER A 22 7.30 -4.13 -12.92
CA SER A 22 7.33 -5.03 -14.07
C SER A 22 5.95 -5.18 -14.71
N ILE A 23 4.91 -5.34 -13.92
CA ILE A 23 3.53 -5.42 -14.40
C ILE A 23 3.09 -4.09 -15.00
N SER A 24 3.41 -2.97 -14.38
CA SER A 24 3.07 -1.65 -14.89
C SER A 24 3.71 -1.40 -16.25
N GLN A 25 4.92 -1.85 -16.47
CA GLN A 25 5.58 -1.80 -17.78
C GLN A 25 4.87 -2.70 -18.81
N ALA A 26 4.56 -3.93 -18.44
CA ALA A 26 3.92 -4.90 -19.34
C ALA A 26 2.55 -4.43 -19.82
N PHE A 27 1.80 -3.76 -18.98
CA PHE A 27 0.48 -3.22 -19.32
C PHE A 27 0.51 -1.79 -19.84
N SER A 28 1.69 -1.22 -20.04
CA SER A 28 1.81 0.20 -20.42
C SER A 28 1.01 1.10 -19.47
N SER A 29 1.05 0.76 -18.18
CA SER A 29 0.28 1.44 -17.17
C SER A 29 0.71 2.90 -17.06
N SER A 30 -0.25 3.77 -17.05
CA SER A 30 0.01 5.21 -16.93
C SER A 30 0.34 5.66 -15.52
N LYS A 31 0.04 4.84 -14.50
CA LYS A 31 0.10 5.29 -13.10
C LYS A 31 0.35 4.15 -12.12
N LEU A 32 1.38 4.29 -11.31
CA LEU A 32 1.69 3.37 -10.21
C LEU A 32 1.70 4.14 -8.88
N THR A 33 0.89 3.71 -7.91
CA THR A 33 0.89 4.28 -6.57
C THR A 33 1.40 3.25 -5.56
N LEU A 34 2.45 3.62 -4.85
CA LEU A 34 3.03 2.85 -3.75
C LEU A 34 2.42 3.36 -2.45
N VAL A 35 1.56 2.56 -1.82
CA VAL A 35 0.81 2.98 -0.64
C VAL A 35 1.48 2.48 0.63
N GLU A 36 1.78 3.40 1.53
CA GLU A 36 2.20 3.09 2.90
C GLU A 36 0.96 3.14 3.80
N GLU A 37 0.55 1.99 4.28
CA GLU A 37 -0.54 1.87 5.25
C GLU A 37 0.01 2.01 6.67
N ILE A 38 -0.21 3.16 7.28
CA ILE A 38 0.26 3.48 8.63
C ILE A 38 -0.87 3.23 9.61
N SER A 39 -0.61 2.44 10.66
CA SER A 39 -1.60 2.23 11.71
C SER A 39 -1.95 3.54 12.40
N ALA A 40 -3.23 3.85 12.49
CA ALA A 40 -3.72 5.04 13.19
C ALA A 40 -3.28 5.08 14.67
N SER A 41 -3.08 3.91 15.27
CA SER A 41 -2.58 3.79 16.65
C SER A 41 -1.17 4.36 16.84
N LYS A 42 -0.36 4.45 15.79
CA LYS A 42 0.97 5.06 15.87
C LYS A 42 0.95 6.56 16.13
N VAL A 43 -0.15 7.23 15.83
CA VAL A 43 -0.30 8.66 16.14
C VAL A 43 -0.41 8.88 17.64
N ALA A 44 -1.19 8.05 18.34
CA ALA A 44 -1.30 7.95 19.80
C ALA A 44 -1.44 9.31 20.53
N VAL A 45 -2.12 10.28 19.91
CA VAL A 45 -2.41 11.59 20.50
C VAL A 45 -3.92 11.75 20.55
N GLN A 46 -4.44 11.88 21.76
CA GLN A 46 -5.84 12.26 21.95
C GLN A 46 -5.99 13.75 21.68
N VAL A 47 -6.91 14.10 20.78
CA VAL A 47 -7.15 15.49 20.40
C VAL A 47 -8.27 16.07 21.28
N ASP A 48 -7.87 16.95 22.20
CA ASP A 48 -8.79 17.62 23.14
C ASP A 48 -8.83 19.15 22.94
N ASP A 49 -7.77 19.72 22.37
CA ASP A 49 -7.60 21.14 22.13
C ASP A 49 -6.69 21.44 20.93
N ASP A 50 -6.46 22.70 20.63
CA ASP A 50 -5.61 23.12 19.51
C ASP A 50 -4.15 22.65 19.65
N LEU A 51 -3.63 22.57 20.86
CA LEU A 51 -2.27 22.11 21.11
C LEU A 51 -2.10 20.62 20.79
N THR A 52 -3.04 19.78 21.24
CA THR A 52 -3.03 18.34 20.97
C THR A 52 -3.32 18.05 19.50
N LEU A 53 -4.17 18.84 18.86
CA LEU A 53 -4.39 18.77 17.40
C LEU A 53 -3.10 19.05 16.64
N LYS A 54 -2.36 20.08 17.01
CA LYS A 54 -1.07 20.42 16.40
C LYS A 54 -0.04 19.31 16.60
N LYS A 55 0.03 18.73 17.79
CA LYS A 55 0.90 17.58 18.08
C LYS A 55 0.56 16.37 17.21
N ALA A 56 -0.73 16.05 17.07
CA ALA A 56 -1.18 14.95 16.22
C ALA A 56 -0.80 15.18 14.75
N THR A 57 -1.00 16.40 14.24
CA THR A 57 -0.65 16.78 12.87
C THR A 57 0.84 16.64 12.61
N LEU A 58 1.69 17.18 13.48
CA LEU A 58 3.15 17.06 13.36
C LEU A 58 3.62 15.60 13.40
N LYS A 59 2.99 14.77 14.25
CA LYS A 59 3.33 13.35 14.31
C LYS A 59 2.96 12.60 13.04
N LYS A 60 1.79 12.89 12.45
CA LYS A 60 1.38 12.35 11.15
C LYS A 60 2.35 12.75 10.04
N GLU A 61 2.73 14.01 9.98
CA GLU A 61 3.69 14.52 8.99
C GLU A 61 5.04 13.81 9.09
N ARG A 62 5.54 13.61 10.31
CA ARG A 62 6.78 12.88 10.54
C ARG A 62 6.69 11.42 10.08
N LEU A 63 5.63 10.72 10.47
CA LEU A 63 5.41 9.33 10.07
C LEU A 63 5.27 9.20 8.55
N THR A 64 4.56 10.11 7.91
CA THR A 64 4.42 10.15 6.46
C THR A 64 5.78 10.33 5.77
N LYS A 65 6.61 11.24 6.27
CA LYS A 65 7.95 11.48 5.73
C LYS A 65 8.87 10.28 5.90
N GLU A 66 8.86 9.64 7.06
CA GLU A 66 9.66 8.45 7.34
C GLU A 66 9.29 7.30 6.40
N GLU A 67 8.00 7.02 6.24
CA GLU A 67 7.50 5.96 5.36
C GLU A 67 7.77 6.27 3.87
N LYS A 68 7.55 7.50 3.45
CA LYS A 68 7.86 7.94 2.10
C LYS A 68 9.35 7.72 1.76
N ASN A 69 10.24 8.13 2.65
CA ASN A 69 11.68 7.96 2.47
C ASN A 69 12.05 6.47 2.38
N ARG A 70 11.45 5.63 3.21
CA ARG A 70 11.65 4.17 3.18
C ARG A 70 11.30 3.59 1.82
N VAL A 71 10.14 3.92 1.30
CA VAL A 71 9.66 3.41 0.00
C VAL A 71 10.47 3.97 -1.17
N GLU A 72 10.80 5.25 -1.14
CA GLU A 72 11.66 5.87 -2.16
C GLU A 72 13.04 5.22 -2.21
N ASP A 73 13.61 4.87 -1.06
CA ASP A 73 14.90 4.17 -0.99
C ASP A 73 14.80 2.76 -1.62
N VAL A 74 13.72 2.05 -1.40
CA VAL A 74 13.49 0.75 -2.07
C VAL A 74 13.45 0.93 -3.58
N VAL A 75 12.73 1.93 -4.09
CA VAL A 75 12.63 2.20 -5.53
C VAL A 75 13.99 2.60 -6.12
N LYS A 76 14.73 3.48 -5.46
CA LYS A 76 16.07 3.91 -5.91
C LYS A 76 17.06 2.76 -6.04
N ASN A 77 16.91 1.73 -5.23
CA ASN A 77 17.76 0.54 -5.25
C ASN A 77 17.30 -0.53 -6.26
N LEU A 78 16.19 -0.32 -6.95
CA LEU A 78 15.78 -1.19 -8.05
C LEU A 78 16.62 -0.93 -9.30
N PRO A 79 16.91 -1.98 -10.12
CA PRO A 79 17.54 -1.78 -11.42
C PRO A 79 16.77 -0.77 -12.28
N LYS A 80 17.49 0.08 -12.99
CA LYS A 80 16.89 1.12 -13.85
C LYS A 80 16.00 0.52 -14.95
N GLU A 81 16.34 -0.65 -15.45
CA GLU A 81 15.54 -1.37 -16.44
C GLU A 81 14.15 -1.75 -15.90
N ILE A 82 14.06 -2.01 -14.59
CA ILE A 82 12.79 -2.32 -13.94
C ILE A 82 11.98 -1.05 -13.70
N GLN A 83 12.62 0.05 -13.32
CA GLN A 83 11.94 1.32 -13.12
C GLN A 83 11.33 1.85 -14.41
N GLY A 84 12.07 1.74 -15.55
CA GLY A 84 11.61 2.23 -16.85
C GLY A 84 11.11 3.67 -16.82
N ASP A 85 10.15 3.98 -17.68
CA ASP A 85 9.53 5.30 -17.78
C ASP A 85 8.19 5.39 -17.03
N ILE A 86 8.02 4.56 -16.00
CA ILE A 86 6.77 4.52 -15.24
C ILE A 86 6.65 5.75 -14.36
N THR A 87 5.51 6.43 -14.47
CA THR A 87 5.12 7.48 -13.54
C THR A 87 4.63 6.86 -12.24
N TRP A 88 5.35 7.07 -11.17
CA TRP A 88 5.00 6.53 -9.85
C TRP A 88 4.98 7.60 -8.76
N LYS A 89 4.21 7.34 -7.73
CA LYS A 89 4.18 8.17 -6.52
C LYS A 89 3.99 7.30 -5.29
N THR A 90 4.36 7.85 -4.14
CA THR A 90 4.01 7.30 -2.83
C THR A 90 2.73 7.96 -2.30
N GLN A 91 2.01 7.23 -1.46
CA GLN A 91 0.84 7.74 -0.76
C GLN A 91 0.73 7.10 0.60
N SER A 92 0.81 7.89 1.67
CA SER A 92 0.55 7.42 3.01
C SER A 92 -0.93 7.50 3.35
N ILE A 93 -1.45 6.43 3.96
CA ILE A 93 -2.79 6.38 4.50
C ILE A 93 -2.75 5.97 5.97
N PHE A 94 -3.56 6.62 6.79
CA PHE A 94 -3.69 6.28 8.20
C PHE A 94 -4.98 5.52 8.43
N GLY A 95 -4.87 4.33 9.02
CA GLY A 95 -6.04 3.51 9.25
C GLY A 95 -5.72 2.17 9.87
N LYS A 96 -6.57 1.21 9.63
CA LYS A 96 -6.39 -0.15 10.08
C LYS A 96 -5.70 -0.99 9.01
N ARG A 97 -4.55 -1.55 9.37
CA ARG A 97 -3.70 -2.34 8.49
C ARG A 97 -4.47 -3.47 7.80
N GLY A 98 -4.33 -3.57 6.49
CA GLY A 98 -5.03 -4.54 5.66
C GLY A 98 -6.48 -4.15 5.30
N TYR A 99 -7.01 -3.09 5.88
CA TYR A 99 -8.36 -2.59 5.62
C TYR A 99 -8.36 -1.33 4.76
N SER A 100 -7.52 -0.39 5.15
CA SER A 100 -7.47 0.91 4.52
C SER A 100 -6.97 0.85 3.09
N ILE A 101 -6.10 -0.10 2.76
CA ILE A 101 -5.59 -0.28 1.40
C ILE A 101 -6.68 -0.68 0.40
N GLY A 102 -7.57 -1.59 0.77
CA GLY A 102 -8.70 -1.98 -0.07
C GLY A 102 -9.66 -0.82 -0.32
N HIS A 103 -9.96 -0.08 0.73
CA HIS A 103 -10.79 1.12 0.62
C HIS A 103 -10.13 2.20 -0.26
N TYR A 104 -8.85 2.44 -0.06
CA TYR A 104 -8.09 3.37 -0.88
C TYR A 104 -8.12 2.97 -2.37
N ALA A 105 -7.84 1.71 -2.68
CA ALA A 105 -7.86 1.20 -4.05
C ALA A 105 -9.23 1.40 -4.72
N LYS A 106 -10.32 1.22 -3.98
CA LYS A 106 -11.67 1.51 -4.43
C LYS A 106 -11.88 3.00 -4.72
N VAL A 107 -11.51 3.88 -3.78
CA VAL A 107 -11.70 5.33 -3.90
C VAL A 107 -10.96 5.90 -5.11
N VAL A 108 -9.73 5.44 -5.36
CA VAL A 108 -8.94 5.89 -6.52
C VAL A 108 -9.25 5.14 -7.80
N ARG A 109 -10.19 4.21 -7.77
CA ARG A 109 -10.59 3.37 -8.91
C ARG A 109 -9.38 2.65 -9.52
N ALA A 110 -8.61 1.98 -8.67
CA ALA A 110 -7.48 1.19 -9.12
C ALA A 110 -7.94 0.02 -10.01
N ASP A 111 -7.22 -0.23 -11.08
CA ASP A 111 -7.46 -1.37 -11.96
C ASP A 111 -6.84 -2.65 -11.39
N LEU A 112 -5.73 -2.51 -10.67
CA LEU A 112 -5.02 -3.62 -10.05
C LEU A 112 -4.50 -3.23 -8.67
N LEU A 113 -4.74 -4.08 -7.67
CA LEU A 113 -4.15 -4.01 -6.34
C LEU A 113 -3.14 -5.16 -6.15
N ILE A 114 -1.90 -4.83 -5.82
CA ILE A 114 -0.84 -5.80 -5.59
C ILE A 114 -0.49 -5.83 -4.11
N MET A 115 -0.47 -7.02 -3.53
CA MET A 115 -0.20 -7.28 -2.12
C MET A 115 0.76 -8.46 -1.96
N ASN A 116 1.51 -8.52 -0.86
CA ASN A 116 2.29 -9.72 -0.55
C ASN A 116 1.45 -10.77 0.22
N SER A 117 1.96 -12.01 0.27
CA SER A 117 1.23 -13.16 0.83
C SER A 117 0.88 -13.03 2.32
N LYS A 118 1.65 -12.29 3.10
CA LYS A 118 1.39 -12.07 4.53
C LYS A 118 0.18 -11.16 4.73
N GLU A 119 0.01 -10.19 3.85
CA GLU A 119 -1.15 -9.30 3.84
C GLU A 119 -2.42 -10.04 3.44
N LYS A 120 -2.28 -11.05 2.57
CA LYS A 120 -3.38 -11.91 2.16
C LYS A 120 -4.14 -12.49 3.34
N TYR A 121 -3.47 -13.02 4.35
CA TYR A 121 -4.14 -13.64 5.48
C TYR A 121 -4.97 -12.62 6.27
N SER A 122 -4.45 -11.44 6.51
CA SER A 122 -5.22 -10.37 7.17
C SER A 122 -6.40 -9.89 6.32
N PHE A 123 -6.20 -9.77 5.04
CA PHE A 123 -7.21 -9.34 4.09
C PHE A 123 -8.29 -10.41 3.89
N ILE A 124 -7.91 -11.66 3.65
CA ILE A 124 -8.85 -12.77 3.44
C ILE A 124 -9.60 -13.11 4.72
N ASN A 125 -8.96 -13.17 5.87
CA ASN A 125 -9.63 -13.42 7.14
C ASN A 125 -10.71 -12.37 7.43
N ARG A 126 -10.57 -11.18 6.93
CA ARG A 126 -11.58 -10.11 7.04
C ARG A 126 -12.65 -10.21 5.96
N LEU A 127 -12.27 -10.58 4.74
CA LEU A 127 -13.19 -10.86 3.66
C LEU A 127 -14.16 -12.00 4.01
N PHE A 128 -13.66 -13.04 4.68
CA PHE A 128 -14.45 -14.22 5.03
C PHE A 128 -15.17 -14.09 6.37
N ALA A 129 -14.94 -13.02 7.14
CA ALA A 129 -15.44 -12.97 8.51
C ALA A 129 -16.91 -12.63 8.67
N LYS A 130 -17.60 -11.97 7.74
CA LYS A 130 -19.07 -11.74 7.85
C LYS A 130 -19.84 -11.33 6.58
N ASP A 131 -19.25 -10.72 5.56
CA ASP A 131 -20.02 -10.22 4.42
C ASP A 131 -19.25 -10.34 3.11
N LEU A 132 -18.92 -11.58 2.74
CA LEU A 132 -18.12 -11.90 1.57
C LEU A 132 -18.68 -11.27 0.28
N GLU A 133 -19.98 -11.31 0.09
CA GLU A 133 -20.62 -10.78 -1.11
C GLU A 133 -20.50 -9.26 -1.21
N HIS A 134 -20.69 -8.54 -0.11
CA HIS A 134 -20.54 -7.09 -0.07
C HIS A 134 -19.10 -6.63 -0.30
N ILE A 135 -18.16 -7.36 0.26
CA ILE A 135 -16.75 -6.99 0.17
C ILE A 135 -16.18 -7.31 -1.22
N LEU A 136 -16.56 -8.43 -1.83
CA LEU A 136 -16.18 -8.76 -3.22
C LEU A 136 -16.79 -7.77 -4.22
N ALA A 137 -18.00 -7.28 -3.95
CA ALA A 137 -18.61 -6.22 -4.76
C ALA A 137 -17.94 -4.86 -4.59
N GLU A 138 -17.20 -4.66 -3.49
CA GLU A 138 -16.52 -3.41 -3.17
C GLU A 138 -15.04 -3.38 -3.56
N ILE A 139 -14.43 -4.52 -3.86
CA ILE A 139 -13.01 -4.60 -4.24
C ILE A 139 -12.84 -4.12 -5.68
N PRO A 140 -11.75 -3.35 -5.96
CA PRO A 140 -11.33 -3.10 -7.34
C PRO A 140 -11.14 -4.43 -8.07
N THR A 141 -11.40 -4.44 -9.34
CA THR A 141 -11.60 -5.59 -10.21
C THR A 141 -10.57 -6.70 -10.10
N ASP A 142 -9.28 -6.38 -9.90
CA ASP A 142 -8.23 -7.38 -9.90
C ASP A 142 -7.30 -7.22 -8.69
N VAL A 143 -7.01 -8.35 -8.03
CA VAL A 143 -6.05 -8.41 -6.91
C VAL A 143 -4.98 -9.45 -7.22
N LEU A 144 -3.73 -9.01 -7.27
CA LEU A 144 -2.57 -9.89 -7.40
C LEU A 144 -1.91 -10.08 -6.03
N ILE A 145 -1.73 -11.34 -5.66
CA ILE A 145 -1.07 -11.70 -4.41
C ILE A 145 0.28 -12.33 -4.73
N VAL A 146 1.34 -11.64 -4.33
CA VAL A 146 2.72 -12.10 -4.49
C VAL A 146 3.08 -13.04 -3.36
N LYS A 147 3.39 -14.29 -3.68
CA LYS A 147 3.94 -15.25 -2.74
C LYS A 147 5.47 -15.30 -2.90
N ASN A 148 6.18 -14.92 -1.87
CA ASN A 148 7.61 -15.19 -1.84
C ASN A 148 7.81 -16.68 -1.50
N LYS A 149 8.58 -17.38 -2.35
CA LYS A 149 9.05 -18.72 -1.98
C LYS A 149 9.82 -18.59 -0.66
N LYS A 150 9.48 -19.40 0.33
CA LYS A 150 10.42 -19.68 1.42
C LYS A 150 11.64 -20.27 0.73
N ASN A 151 12.79 -19.63 0.81
CA ASN A 151 14.05 -20.31 0.58
C ASN A 151 14.06 -21.45 1.61
N GLY A 152 13.89 -22.61 1.08
CA GLY A 152 13.66 -23.83 1.83
C GLY A 152 14.75 -24.18 2.78
#